data_346ac7265bc92c9576bd6d4cc10c46c5
#
_entry.id   346ac7265bc92c9576bd6d4cc10c46c5
#
_cell.length_a   1.000
_cell.length_b   1.000
_cell.length_c   1.000
_cell.angle_alpha   90.00
_cell.angle_beta   90.00
_cell.angle_gamma   90.00
#
_symmetry.space_group_name_H-M   'P 1'
#
loop_
_entity.id
_entity.type
_entity.pdbx_description
1 polymer ?
#
loop_
_entity_poly.entity_id
_entity_poly.type
_entity_poly.pdbx_seq_one_letter_code
_entity_poly.pdbx_strand_id
1 'polypeptide(L)'
;VDGIDVESLKGKQLRAFRRQIGMIFQSFNLVTRTTVIKNVLTSFVPDMPFWRVLFGVFPKEMKIKALEALDNMGILDKAYMRTDQLSGGQMQRVALARTSAQNPKIILADEPVAALDPVTARQVMDDFKKINKEMNISVLINIHHVDLALEYVDRIIGIKAGKIVYDGKASDIDNEVLKEIYGGDLDKVGSSEDLLKRE
;
A
#
# COMPACT_ATOMS: atom_id res chain seq x y z
N VAL A 1 -15.71 4.82 -4.75
CA VAL A 1 -14.81 5.13 -5.87
C VAL A 1 -15.69 5.56 -7.03
N ASP A 2 -15.39 6.71 -7.66
CA ASP A 2 -16.14 7.27 -8.80
C ASP A 2 -17.67 7.37 -8.59
N GLY A 3 -18.13 7.67 -7.37
CA GLY A 3 -19.55 7.79 -7.03
C GLY A 3 -20.33 6.48 -7.01
N ILE A 4 -19.64 5.34 -7.14
CA ILE A 4 -20.29 4.02 -7.13
C ILE A 4 -20.56 3.60 -5.68
N ASP A 5 -21.82 3.29 -5.38
CA ASP A 5 -22.21 2.67 -4.11
C ASP A 5 -21.86 1.17 -4.14
N VAL A 6 -20.95 0.77 -3.25
CA VAL A 6 -20.40 -0.58 -3.19
C VAL A 6 -21.42 -1.60 -2.67
N GLU A 7 -22.31 -1.18 -1.78
CA GLU A 7 -23.32 -2.08 -1.17
C GLU A 7 -24.32 -2.60 -2.20
N SER A 8 -24.55 -1.80 -3.26
CA SER A 8 -25.44 -2.18 -4.37
C SER A 8 -24.84 -3.21 -5.32
N LEU A 9 -23.52 -3.40 -5.32
CA LEU A 9 -22.80 -4.22 -6.29
C LEU A 9 -22.83 -5.71 -5.93
N LYS A 10 -23.10 -6.57 -6.94
CA LYS A 10 -23.13 -8.04 -6.78
C LYS A 10 -22.41 -8.73 -7.94
N GLY A 11 -21.96 -9.97 -7.68
CA GLY A 11 -21.45 -10.87 -8.70
C GLY A 11 -20.34 -10.29 -9.57
N LYS A 12 -20.57 -10.18 -10.89
CA LYS A 12 -19.57 -9.68 -11.85
C LYS A 12 -19.23 -8.19 -11.64
N GLN A 13 -20.22 -7.37 -11.28
CA GLN A 13 -20.02 -5.92 -11.05
C GLN A 13 -19.12 -5.69 -9.84
N LEU A 14 -19.37 -6.37 -8.72
CA LEU A 14 -18.52 -6.30 -7.53
C LEU A 14 -17.08 -6.78 -7.82
N ARG A 15 -16.95 -7.82 -8.63
CA ARG A 15 -15.62 -8.33 -9.03
C ARG A 15 -14.87 -7.31 -9.90
N ALA A 16 -15.54 -6.69 -10.88
CA ALA A 16 -14.97 -5.64 -11.71
C ALA A 16 -14.58 -4.39 -10.88
N PHE A 17 -15.41 -4.01 -9.89
CA PHE A 17 -15.13 -2.93 -8.97
C PHE A 17 -13.88 -3.21 -8.10
N ARG A 18 -13.79 -4.39 -7.50
CA ARG A 18 -12.64 -4.80 -6.68
C ARG A 18 -11.31 -4.77 -7.43
N ARG A 19 -11.32 -4.91 -8.75
CA ARG A 19 -10.11 -4.82 -9.59
C ARG A 19 -9.56 -3.40 -9.69
N GLN A 20 -10.41 -2.39 -9.43
CA GLN A 20 -9.99 -0.99 -9.41
C GLN A 20 -9.38 -0.59 -8.07
N ILE A 21 -9.38 -1.50 -7.10
CA ILE A 21 -8.87 -1.26 -5.74
C ILE A 21 -7.73 -2.23 -5.49
N GLY A 22 -6.54 -1.69 -5.27
CA GLY A 22 -5.42 -2.45 -4.74
C GLY A 22 -5.51 -2.51 -3.22
N MET A 23 -5.06 -3.62 -2.61
CA MET A 23 -5.00 -3.73 -1.16
C MET A 23 -3.66 -4.28 -0.71
N ILE A 24 -3.06 -3.60 0.28
CA ILE A 24 -1.80 -3.97 0.91
C ILE A 24 -2.09 -4.16 2.40
N PHE A 25 -1.72 -5.32 2.91
CA PHE A 25 -1.93 -5.71 4.29
C PHE A 25 -0.62 -5.68 5.07
N GLN A 26 -0.70 -5.52 6.36
CA GLN A 26 0.44 -5.58 7.29
C GLN A 26 1.32 -6.84 7.12
N SER A 27 0.71 -7.99 6.84
CA SER A 27 1.39 -9.29 6.67
C SER A 27 1.85 -9.59 5.24
N PHE A 28 1.91 -8.58 4.34
CA PHE A 28 2.31 -8.67 2.92
C PHE A 28 1.43 -9.59 2.06
N ASN A 29 0.83 -10.62 2.61
CA ASN A 29 0.00 -11.64 1.95
C ASN A 29 0.66 -12.24 0.68
N LEU A 30 1.96 -12.51 0.76
CA LEU A 30 2.73 -13.15 -0.30
C LEU A 30 2.77 -14.66 -0.11
N VAL A 31 2.79 -15.40 -1.22
CA VAL A 31 3.05 -16.84 -1.20
C VAL A 31 4.56 -17.05 -1.02
N THR A 32 4.99 -17.43 0.17
CA THR A 32 6.40 -17.43 0.59
C THR A 32 7.26 -18.46 -0.14
N ARG A 33 6.69 -19.64 -0.43
CA ARG A 33 7.43 -20.77 -1.07
C ARG A 33 7.46 -20.71 -2.59
N THR A 34 7.15 -19.55 -3.19
CA THR A 34 7.22 -19.35 -4.64
C THR A 34 8.14 -18.19 -4.99
N THR A 35 8.41 -17.98 -6.27
CA THR A 35 9.28 -16.88 -6.72
C THR A 35 8.56 -15.54 -6.66
N VAL A 36 9.35 -14.48 -6.53
CA VAL A 36 8.88 -13.07 -6.50
C VAL A 36 8.01 -12.76 -7.72
N ILE A 37 8.48 -13.08 -8.93
CA ILE A 37 7.70 -12.83 -10.15
C ILE A 37 6.36 -13.57 -10.15
N LYS A 38 6.30 -14.79 -9.61
CA LYS A 38 5.04 -15.54 -9.51
C LYS A 38 4.06 -14.86 -8.57
N ASN A 39 4.53 -14.25 -7.46
CA ASN A 39 3.67 -13.45 -6.61
C ASN A 39 3.06 -12.25 -7.37
N VAL A 40 3.86 -11.54 -8.17
CA VAL A 40 3.34 -10.43 -8.97
C VAL A 40 2.37 -10.94 -10.05
N LEU A 41 2.67 -12.06 -10.71
CA LEU A 41 1.80 -12.66 -11.73
C LEU A 41 0.43 -13.06 -11.19
N THR A 42 0.26 -13.33 -9.88
CA THR A 42 -1.06 -13.61 -9.29
C THR A 42 -2.05 -12.46 -9.48
N SER A 43 -1.56 -11.23 -9.65
CA SER A 43 -2.39 -10.05 -9.89
C SER A 43 -3.23 -10.15 -11.17
N PHE A 44 -2.76 -10.90 -12.16
CA PHE A 44 -3.42 -11.09 -13.45
C PHE A 44 -4.34 -12.31 -13.51
N VAL A 45 -4.37 -13.16 -12.46
CA VAL A 45 -5.21 -14.37 -12.41
C VAL A 45 -6.69 -14.10 -12.70
N PRO A 46 -7.31 -13.01 -12.19
CA PRO A 46 -8.71 -12.70 -12.49
C PRO A 46 -9.03 -12.48 -13.98
N ASP A 47 -8.00 -12.17 -14.80
CA ASP A 47 -8.13 -11.92 -16.26
C ASP A 47 -7.88 -13.14 -17.10
N MET A 48 -7.48 -14.24 -16.47
CA MET A 48 -7.03 -15.43 -17.19
C MET A 48 -8.13 -16.49 -17.28
N PRO A 49 -8.21 -17.22 -18.40
CA PRO A 49 -9.03 -18.42 -18.50
C PRO A 49 -8.60 -19.45 -17.45
N PHE A 50 -9.56 -20.14 -16.84
CA PHE A 50 -9.32 -21.12 -15.76
C PHE A 50 -8.23 -22.14 -16.08
N TRP A 51 -8.19 -22.69 -17.30
CA TRP A 51 -7.20 -23.67 -17.71
C TRP A 51 -5.76 -23.12 -17.67
N ARG A 52 -5.54 -21.85 -18.03
CA ARG A 52 -4.21 -21.21 -17.95
C ARG A 52 -3.75 -21.03 -16.52
N VAL A 53 -4.68 -20.68 -15.64
CA VAL A 53 -4.41 -20.57 -14.20
C VAL A 53 -4.03 -21.93 -13.63
N LEU A 54 -4.79 -22.98 -13.97
CA LEU A 54 -4.55 -24.35 -13.50
C LEU A 54 -3.16 -24.88 -13.89
N PHE A 55 -2.72 -24.60 -15.13
CA PHE A 55 -1.39 -25.02 -15.62
C PHE A 55 -0.28 -23.99 -15.36
N GLY A 56 -0.59 -22.85 -14.74
CA GLY A 56 0.40 -21.80 -14.46
C GLY A 56 1.00 -21.15 -15.71
N VAL A 57 0.26 -21.14 -16.83
CA VAL A 57 0.74 -20.65 -18.14
C VAL A 57 0.38 -19.18 -18.31
N PHE A 58 1.30 -18.30 -17.95
CA PHE A 58 1.13 -16.84 -18.10
C PHE A 58 1.61 -16.38 -19.49
N PRO A 59 0.81 -15.53 -20.21
CA PRO A 59 1.23 -14.89 -21.44
C PRO A 59 2.52 -14.07 -21.28
N LYS A 60 3.29 -13.93 -22.37
CA LYS A 60 4.54 -13.16 -22.36
C LYS A 60 4.31 -11.71 -21.90
N GLU A 61 3.22 -11.08 -22.34
CA GLU A 61 2.87 -9.70 -21.97
C GLU A 61 2.66 -9.53 -20.46
N MET A 62 2.02 -10.50 -19.79
CA MET A 62 1.84 -10.45 -18.34
C MET A 62 3.17 -10.63 -17.60
N LYS A 63 4.07 -11.44 -18.13
CA LYS A 63 5.43 -11.60 -17.55
C LYS A 63 6.23 -10.31 -17.68
N ILE A 64 6.13 -9.61 -18.82
CA ILE A 64 6.78 -8.32 -19.03
C ILE A 64 6.23 -7.30 -18.04
N LYS A 65 4.90 -7.14 -17.93
CA LYS A 65 4.26 -6.23 -16.97
C LYS A 65 4.65 -6.54 -15.52
N ALA A 66 4.79 -7.82 -15.17
CA ALA A 66 5.24 -8.21 -13.83
C ALA A 66 6.69 -7.81 -13.57
N LEU A 67 7.59 -7.95 -14.57
CA LEU A 67 8.98 -7.52 -14.47
C LEU A 67 9.09 -6.00 -14.41
N GLU A 68 8.33 -5.26 -15.22
CA GLU A 68 8.26 -3.79 -15.17
C GLU A 68 7.77 -3.28 -13.81
N ALA A 69 6.76 -3.95 -13.22
CA ALA A 69 6.29 -3.60 -11.88
C ALA A 69 7.36 -3.84 -10.80
N LEU A 70 8.15 -4.91 -10.93
CA LEU A 70 9.29 -5.18 -10.04
C LEU A 70 10.41 -4.16 -10.23
N ASP A 71 10.68 -3.75 -11.47
CA ASP A 71 11.68 -2.73 -11.79
C ASP A 71 11.30 -1.38 -11.20
N ASN A 72 10.05 -0.97 -11.35
CA ASN A 72 9.51 0.24 -10.76
C ASN A 72 9.67 0.30 -9.23
N MET A 73 9.66 -0.85 -8.55
CA MET A 73 9.90 -0.97 -7.10
C MET A 73 11.36 -1.26 -6.75
N GLY A 74 12.29 -1.20 -7.73
CA GLY A 74 13.72 -1.40 -7.50
C GLY A 74 14.08 -2.80 -6.97
N ILE A 75 13.33 -3.84 -7.37
CA ILE A 75 13.52 -5.23 -6.89
C ILE A 75 13.56 -6.25 -8.03
N LEU A 76 13.81 -5.81 -9.26
CA LEU A 76 13.86 -6.66 -10.44
C LEU A 76 14.92 -7.76 -10.32
N ASP A 77 16.07 -7.47 -9.72
CA ASP A 77 17.18 -8.40 -9.49
C ASP A 77 16.78 -9.63 -8.66
N LYS A 78 15.70 -9.53 -7.89
CA LYS A 78 15.15 -10.62 -7.06
C LYS A 78 13.99 -11.37 -7.74
N ALA A 79 13.62 -11.04 -8.99
CA ALA A 79 12.43 -11.57 -9.66
C ALA A 79 12.28 -13.10 -9.59
N TYR A 80 13.37 -13.82 -9.69
CA TYR A 80 13.40 -15.29 -9.69
C TYR A 80 13.80 -15.92 -8.35
N MET A 81 14.10 -15.11 -7.33
CA MET A 81 14.35 -15.60 -5.98
C MET A 81 13.05 -16.07 -5.31
N ARG A 82 13.17 -16.96 -4.34
CA ARG A 82 12.05 -17.35 -3.49
C ARG A 82 11.72 -16.21 -2.54
N THR A 83 10.42 -15.99 -2.32
CA THR A 83 9.95 -14.88 -1.50
C THR A 83 10.32 -15.02 -0.02
N ASP A 84 10.47 -16.25 0.49
CA ASP A 84 10.91 -16.52 1.87
C ASP A 84 12.40 -16.19 2.14
N GLN A 85 13.14 -15.82 1.11
CA GLN A 85 14.55 -15.38 1.23
C GLN A 85 14.70 -13.85 1.26
N LEU A 86 13.58 -13.12 1.22
CA LEU A 86 13.56 -11.67 1.19
C LEU A 86 13.47 -11.08 2.61
N SER A 87 14.04 -9.88 2.80
CA SER A 87 13.76 -9.06 4.00
C SER A 87 12.32 -8.55 4.02
N GLY A 88 11.84 -8.06 5.18
CA GLY A 88 10.50 -7.48 5.32
C GLY A 88 10.24 -6.35 4.34
N GLY A 89 11.17 -5.39 4.20
CA GLY A 89 11.05 -4.30 3.24
C GLY A 89 11.05 -4.77 1.78
N GLN A 90 11.84 -5.80 1.45
CA GLN A 90 11.81 -6.41 0.11
C GLN A 90 10.47 -7.10 -0.15
N MET A 91 9.91 -7.82 0.83
CA MET A 91 8.56 -8.40 0.72
C MET A 91 7.49 -7.34 0.52
N GLN A 92 7.61 -6.19 1.22
CA GLN A 92 6.71 -5.06 1.04
C GLN A 92 6.77 -4.50 -0.38
N ARG A 93 7.96 -4.33 -0.96
CA ARG A 93 8.13 -3.90 -2.35
C ARG A 93 7.53 -4.89 -3.36
N VAL A 94 7.62 -6.19 -3.10
CA VAL A 94 6.94 -7.21 -3.91
C VAL A 94 5.42 -7.08 -3.79
N ALA A 95 4.88 -6.80 -2.61
CA ALA A 95 3.45 -6.56 -2.42
C ALA A 95 2.99 -5.30 -3.16
N LEU A 96 3.78 -4.22 -3.12
CA LEU A 96 3.56 -2.99 -3.91
C LEU A 96 3.58 -3.27 -5.42
N ALA A 97 4.61 -3.98 -5.91
CA ALA A 97 4.72 -4.37 -7.32
C ALA A 97 3.52 -5.21 -7.78
N ARG A 98 3.09 -6.19 -6.97
CA ARG A 98 1.90 -7.01 -7.24
C ARG A 98 0.64 -6.16 -7.34
N THR A 99 0.48 -5.20 -6.44
CA THR A 99 -0.71 -4.36 -6.36
C THR A 99 -0.73 -3.35 -7.50
N SER A 100 0.40 -2.69 -7.79
CA SER A 100 0.51 -1.70 -8.87
C SER A 100 0.42 -2.33 -10.27
N ALA A 101 0.86 -3.59 -10.45
CA ALA A 101 0.75 -4.31 -11.72
C ALA A 101 -0.70 -4.45 -12.24
N GLN A 102 -1.69 -4.39 -11.36
CA GLN A 102 -3.11 -4.35 -11.73
C GLN A 102 -3.57 -3.00 -12.29
N ASN A 103 -2.74 -1.96 -12.14
CA ASN A 103 -3.08 -0.56 -12.45
C ASN A 103 -4.41 -0.13 -11.79
N PRO A 104 -4.54 -0.23 -10.45
CA PRO A 104 -5.76 0.14 -9.75
C PRO A 104 -5.93 1.66 -9.73
N LYS A 105 -7.17 2.15 -9.51
CA LYS A 105 -7.43 3.58 -9.31
C LYS A 105 -7.04 4.07 -7.92
N ILE A 106 -7.14 3.16 -6.93
CA ILE A 106 -6.80 3.45 -5.54
C ILE A 106 -6.11 2.26 -4.90
N ILE A 107 -5.14 2.52 -4.05
CA ILE A 107 -4.51 1.55 -3.16
C ILE A 107 -4.94 1.86 -1.73
N LEU A 108 -5.46 0.84 -1.04
CA LEU A 108 -5.73 0.85 0.40
C LEU A 108 -4.59 0.11 1.08
N ALA A 109 -3.87 0.75 1.99
CA ALA A 109 -2.76 0.16 2.72
C ALA A 109 -3.06 0.17 4.23
N ASP A 110 -3.05 -1.00 4.84
CA ASP A 110 -3.32 -1.20 6.25
C ASP A 110 -2.02 -1.49 6.98
N GLU A 111 -1.54 -0.51 7.74
CA GLU A 111 -0.28 -0.54 8.50
C GLU A 111 0.94 -1.07 7.71
N PRO A 112 1.22 -0.55 6.51
CA PRO A 112 2.17 -1.15 5.59
C PRO A 112 3.63 -1.09 6.08
N VAL A 113 3.91 -0.33 7.13
CA VAL A 113 5.26 -0.10 7.68
C VAL A 113 5.43 -0.52 9.14
N ALA A 114 4.38 -1.06 9.79
CA ALA A 114 4.37 -1.34 11.22
C ALA A 114 5.44 -2.35 11.69
N ALA A 115 5.83 -3.28 10.81
CA ALA A 115 6.83 -4.33 11.12
C ALA A 115 8.23 -4.03 10.57
N LEU A 116 8.49 -2.79 10.13
CA LEU A 116 9.74 -2.39 9.49
C LEU A 116 10.56 -1.48 10.40
N ASP A 117 11.88 -1.52 10.25
CA ASP A 117 12.77 -0.55 10.87
C ASP A 117 12.55 0.86 10.27
N PRO A 118 12.91 1.95 10.97
CA PRO A 118 12.61 3.31 10.54
C PRO A 118 13.18 3.69 9.15
N VAL A 119 14.33 3.16 8.78
CA VAL A 119 14.96 3.45 7.47
C VAL A 119 14.18 2.76 6.37
N THR A 120 13.88 1.49 6.55
CA THR A 120 13.08 0.70 5.59
C THR A 120 11.65 1.24 5.47
N ALA A 121 11.04 1.68 6.60
CA ALA A 121 9.72 2.30 6.60
C ALA A 121 9.67 3.55 5.71
N ARG A 122 10.65 4.45 5.81
CA ARG A 122 10.76 5.64 4.93
C ARG A 122 10.90 5.27 3.46
N GLN A 123 11.73 4.26 3.14
CA GLN A 123 11.88 3.78 1.77
C GLN A 123 10.55 3.26 1.18
N VAL A 124 9.76 2.56 1.98
CA VAL A 124 8.43 2.08 1.56
C VAL A 124 7.45 3.24 1.38
N MET A 125 7.52 4.27 2.23
CA MET A 125 6.70 5.49 2.05
C MET A 125 7.11 6.26 0.79
N ASP A 126 8.41 6.31 0.45
CA ASP A 126 8.89 6.85 -0.83
C ASP A 126 8.32 6.06 -2.02
N ASP A 127 8.27 4.73 -1.93
CA ASP A 127 7.68 3.88 -2.96
C ASP A 127 6.17 4.17 -3.13
N PHE A 128 5.41 4.42 -2.06
CA PHE A 128 4.01 4.86 -2.13
C PHE A 128 3.87 6.24 -2.81
N LYS A 129 4.74 7.19 -2.44
CA LYS A 129 4.75 8.53 -3.05
C LYS A 129 5.07 8.47 -4.55
N LYS A 130 6.00 7.58 -4.94
CA LYS A 130 6.32 7.31 -6.34
C LYS A 130 5.10 6.76 -7.10
N ILE A 131 4.42 5.75 -6.57
CA ILE A 131 3.20 5.17 -7.15
C ILE A 131 2.13 6.27 -7.33
N ASN A 132 1.91 7.10 -6.32
CA ASN A 132 0.93 8.17 -6.41
C ASN A 132 1.27 9.18 -7.50
N LYS A 133 2.53 9.67 -7.56
CA LYS A 133 2.94 10.72 -8.49
C LYS A 133 3.14 10.24 -9.93
N GLU A 134 3.81 9.09 -10.10
CA GLU A 134 4.21 8.62 -11.43
C GLU A 134 3.12 7.79 -12.10
N MET A 135 2.34 7.03 -11.32
CA MET A 135 1.28 6.17 -11.85
C MET A 135 -0.12 6.80 -11.72
N ASN A 136 -0.23 7.97 -11.09
CA ASN A 136 -1.50 8.69 -10.82
C ASN A 136 -2.53 7.80 -10.08
N ILE A 137 -2.06 6.96 -9.17
CA ILE A 137 -2.89 6.09 -8.33
C ILE A 137 -3.13 6.79 -6.99
N SER A 138 -4.38 6.94 -6.58
CA SER A 138 -4.70 7.44 -5.24
C SER A 138 -4.27 6.43 -4.17
N VAL A 139 -3.69 6.91 -3.06
CA VAL A 139 -3.25 6.04 -1.96
C VAL A 139 -3.92 6.47 -0.67
N LEU A 140 -4.56 5.54 0.02
CA LEU A 140 -5.10 5.72 1.36
C LEU A 140 -4.38 4.74 2.30
N ILE A 141 -3.68 5.29 3.30
CA ILE A 141 -2.86 4.52 4.23
C ILE A 141 -3.43 4.66 5.64
N ASN A 142 -3.73 3.54 6.28
CA ASN A 142 -3.89 3.47 7.73
C ASN A 142 -2.50 3.37 8.36
N ILE A 143 -2.13 4.32 9.21
CA ILE A 143 -0.79 4.42 9.80
C ILE A 143 -0.87 4.94 11.23
N HIS A 144 -0.06 4.38 12.13
CA HIS A 144 0.05 4.83 13.52
C HIS A 144 1.28 5.73 13.76
N HIS A 145 2.22 5.79 12.82
CA HIS A 145 3.41 6.62 12.88
C HIS A 145 3.08 8.04 12.41
N VAL A 146 2.80 8.94 13.35
CA VAL A 146 2.40 10.33 13.06
C VAL A 146 3.48 11.08 12.29
N ASP A 147 4.75 10.88 12.63
CA ASP A 147 5.90 11.46 11.96
C ASP A 147 5.92 11.14 10.47
N LEU A 148 5.72 9.86 10.11
CA LEU A 148 5.62 9.45 8.71
C LEU A 148 4.38 10.01 8.04
N ALA A 149 3.24 10.08 8.73
CA ALA A 149 2.04 10.68 8.18
C ALA A 149 2.27 12.15 7.83
N LEU A 150 2.81 12.95 8.76
CA LEU A 150 3.08 14.38 8.54
C LEU A 150 4.11 14.63 7.43
N GLU A 151 5.10 13.74 7.28
CA GLU A 151 6.17 13.91 6.28
C GLU A 151 5.73 13.51 4.85
N TYR A 152 4.85 12.51 4.72
CA TYR A 152 4.61 11.84 3.44
C TYR A 152 3.25 12.13 2.79
N VAL A 153 2.24 12.57 3.55
CA VAL A 153 0.88 12.72 3.00
C VAL A 153 0.42 14.17 2.95
N ASP A 154 -0.44 14.48 1.97
CA ASP A 154 -1.00 15.83 1.82
C ASP A 154 -2.24 16.04 2.69
N ARG A 155 -3.04 14.98 2.95
CA ARG A 155 -4.30 15.03 3.70
C ARG A 155 -4.32 13.94 4.76
N ILE A 156 -4.77 14.29 5.96
CA ILE A 156 -4.92 13.38 7.09
C ILE A 156 -6.38 13.35 7.53
N ILE A 157 -6.87 12.15 7.84
CA ILE A 157 -8.15 11.90 8.45
C ILE A 157 -7.89 11.31 9.84
N GLY A 158 -8.16 12.07 10.89
CA GLY A 158 -8.06 11.63 12.28
C GLY A 158 -9.35 10.95 12.73
N ILE A 159 -9.24 9.73 13.25
CA ILE A 159 -10.38 8.94 13.71
C ILE A 159 -10.24 8.64 15.20
N LYS A 160 -11.28 8.96 15.99
CA LYS A 160 -11.36 8.65 17.42
C LYS A 160 -12.70 8.04 17.76
N ALA A 161 -12.70 6.91 18.46
CA ALA A 161 -13.93 6.21 18.86
C ALA A 161 -14.94 6.01 17.71
N GLY A 162 -14.46 5.70 16.51
CA GLY A 162 -15.29 5.48 15.32
C GLY A 162 -15.85 6.73 14.66
N LYS A 163 -15.41 7.93 15.08
CA LYS A 163 -15.82 9.20 14.49
C LYS A 163 -14.63 9.92 13.89
N ILE A 164 -14.85 10.60 12.76
CA ILE A 164 -13.87 11.51 12.19
C ILE A 164 -13.84 12.76 13.09
N VAL A 165 -12.68 13.05 13.67
CA VAL A 165 -12.44 14.23 14.50
C VAL A 165 -11.59 15.27 13.78
N TYR A 166 -10.82 14.84 12.78
CA TYR A 166 -10.05 15.73 11.92
C TYR A 166 -10.12 15.25 10.46
N ASP A 167 -10.24 16.20 9.54
CA ASP A 167 -10.14 15.96 8.09
C ASP A 167 -9.58 17.22 7.43
N GLY A 168 -8.29 17.20 7.13
CA GLY A 168 -7.58 18.39 6.64
C GLY A 168 -6.18 18.10 6.11
N LYS A 169 -5.45 19.18 5.81
CA LYS A 169 -4.06 19.07 5.34
C LYS A 169 -3.13 18.61 6.45
N ALA A 170 -2.11 17.85 6.10
CA ALA A 170 -1.06 17.46 7.05
C ALA A 170 -0.32 18.67 7.64
N SER A 171 -0.15 19.75 6.84
CA SER A 171 0.48 21.01 7.27
C SER A 171 -0.28 21.76 8.37
N ASP A 172 -1.57 21.51 8.52
CA ASP A 172 -2.45 22.25 9.42
C ASP A 172 -2.62 21.50 10.78
N ILE A 173 -1.91 20.38 10.95
CA ILE A 173 -1.94 19.61 12.19
C ILE A 173 -0.99 20.24 13.21
N ASP A 174 -1.55 20.62 14.33
CA ASP A 174 -0.84 21.09 15.52
C ASP A 174 -1.00 20.13 16.71
N ASN A 175 -0.41 20.51 17.85
CA ASN A 175 -0.50 19.73 19.07
C ASN A 175 -1.94 19.60 19.63
N GLU A 176 -2.83 20.55 19.34
CA GLU A 176 -4.22 20.50 19.80
C GLU A 176 -5.00 19.46 19.01
N VAL A 177 -4.82 19.43 17.68
CA VAL A 177 -5.41 18.41 16.82
C VAL A 177 -4.90 17.00 17.18
N LEU A 178 -3.61 16.85 17.45
CA LEU A 178 -3.06 15.57 17.89
C LEU A 178 -3.63 15.13 19.24
N LYS A 179 -3.81 16.04 20.21
CA LYS A 179 -4.45 15.74 21.49
C LYS A 179 -5.92 15.34 21.31
N GLU A 180 -6.62 15.96 20.38
CA GLU A 180 -8.00 15.58 20.06
C GLU A 180 -8.08 14.16 19.51
N ILE A 181 -7.21 13.81 18.54
CA ILE A 181 -7.17 12.48 17.92
C ILE A 181 -6.80 11.40 18.96
N TYR A 182 -5.72 11.62 19.73
CA TYR A 182 -5.13 10.61 20.64
C TYR A 182 -5.62 10.71 22.09
N GLY A 183 -6.42 11.71 22.44
CA GLY A 183 -7.03 11.82 23.76
C GLY A 183 -6.08 12.28 24.88
N GLY A 184 -5.06 13.06 24.55
CA GLY A 184 -4.09 13.60 25.53
C GLY A 184 -2.92 12.66 25.88
N ASP A 185 -2.90 11.45 25.36
CA ASP A 185 -1.86 10.42 25.59
C ASP A 185 -0.73 10.56 24.53
N LEU A 186 -0.14 11.76 24.45
CA LEU A 186 0.91 12.09 23.46
C LEU A 186 2.20 11.30 23.68
N ASP A 187 2.44 10.75 24.88
CA ASP A 187 3.60 9.90 25.17
C ASP A 187 3.59 8.59 24.34
N LYS A 188 2.42 8.21 23.82
CA LYS A 188 2.29 7.06 22.90
C LYS A 188 2.59 7.40 21.43
N VAL A 189 2.69 8.68 21.10
CA VAL A 189 2.81 9.19 19.72
C VAL A 189 4.27 9.39 19.29
N GLY A 190 5.25 9.00 20.14
CA GLY A 190 6.67 9.30 19.90
C GLY A 190 6.92 10.82 19.92
N SER A 191 7.97 11.29 20.52
CA SER A 191 8.28 12.70 20.83
C SER A 191 7.76 13.73 19.81
N SER A 192 6.48 14.11 19.93
CA SER A 192 5.82 15.10 19.05
C SER A 192 6.44 16.51 19.16
N GLU A 193 7.17 16.80 20.25
CA GLU A 193 7.88 18.09 20.41
C GLU A 193 9.07 18.25 19.44
N ASP A 194 9.70 17.16 19.00
CA ASP A 194 10.80 17.22 18.03
C ASP A 194 10.31 17.35 16.57
N LEU A 195 9.05 17.02 16.30
CA LEU A 195 8.47 17.05 14.94
C LEU A 195 8.03 18.46 14.54
N LEU A 196 7.57 19.27 15.49
CA LEU A 196 7.06 20.61 15.24
C LEU A 196 8.14 21.72 15.33
N LYS A 197 9.38 21.38 15.73
CA LYS A 197 10.53 22.31 15.80
C LYS A 197 11.37 22.38 14.53
N ARG A 198 10.94 21.75 13.43
CA ARG A 198 11.63 21.87 12.14
C ARG A 198 11.00 23.00 11.32
N GLU A 199 11.29 24.26 11.72
CA GLU A 199 11.29 25.42 10.84
C GLU A 199 12.66 25.58 10.17
#